data_c14eeda727c24a97cafdbc90e15705c2
#
_entry.id   c14eeda727c24a97cafdbc90e15705c2
#
_cell.length_a   1.000
_cell.length_b   1.000
_cell.length_c   1.000
_cell.angle_alpha   90.00
_cell.angle_beta   90.00
_cell.angle_gamma   90.00
#
_symmetry.space_group_name_H-M   'P 1'
#
loop_
_entity.id
_entity.type
_entity.pdbx_description
1 polymer ?
#
loop_
_entity_poly.entity_id
_entity_poly.type
_entity_poly.pdbx_seq_one_letter_code
_entity_poly.pdbx_strand_id
1 'polypeptide(L)'
;IKNVLGKTQAEVKEKLKTAISESRKLDVSKAGTYTVSSWVKTWYEVYAEPRIRPNTKAYYTNYIENHIIPGIGSIPLDNLTTIQIQRFYNNLQKSGRVQRKNFPELKDKSLSPRVVRGVHTLLHNCLEQAVAEHLLLANPAQGCKLPQLEKKEMKILPQEKIGLYLAEAEKRGLLAAFYLELTTGLRRGELLALQWTDLDVESKTLSITKQVNRINGELVVSPPKTRNSVRTLALPQQAVDLLIAEHKKHSRNPYMFPSPKTGTMYDPDAFRRTHDKILKAIGAEHIRFHDLRHTFATLSLKSGVDVKTLSGALGHYSAGFTLNTYTHATAQMKQDAADTIGGVISQQMR
;
A
#
# COMPACT_ATOMS: atom_id res chain seq x y z
N ILE A 1 2.26 19.36 41.48
CA ILE A 1 2.98 18.82 42.67
C ILE A 1 2.67 17.33 42.70
N LYS A 2 3.72 16.46 42.55
CA LYS A 2 3.57 15.01 42.77
C LYS A 2 3.93 14.69 44.22
N ASN A 3 3.01 14.11 44.96
CA ASN A 3 3.28 13.61 46.31
C ASN A 3 3.92 12.22 46.21
N VAL A 4 5.03 12.02 46.88
CA VAL A 4 5.73 10.73 46.97
C VAL A 4 5.46 10.11 48.31
N LEU A 5 4.81 8.95 48.34
CA LEU A 5 4.48 8.22 49.56
C LEU A 5 5.26 6.90 49.61
N GLY A 6 5.73 6.50 50.78
CA GLY A 6 6.40 5.23 51.04
C GLY A 6 6.23 4.79 52.47
N LYS A 7 6.42 3.50 52.75
CA LYS A 7 6.30 2.90 54.09
C LYS A 7 7.50 3.20 54.99
N THR A 8 8.64 3.56 54.41
CA THR A 8 9.87 3.90 55.12
C THR A 8 10.50 5.16 54.56
N GLN A 9 11.29 5.87 55.38
CA GLN A 9 12.01 7.07 54.96
C GLN A 9 13.03 6.79 53.83
N ALA A 10 13.63 5.60 53.81
CA ALA A 10 14.53 5.16 52.72
C ALA A 10 13.78 4.99 51.41
N GLU A 11 12.60 4.38 51.41
CA GLU A 11 11.74 4.21 50.24
C GLU A 11 11.25 5.54 49.68
N VAL A 12 10.86 6.48 50.54
CA VAL A 12 10.46 7.83 50.12
C VAL A 12 11.64 8.56 49.48
N LYS A 13 12.84 8.44 50.05
CA LYS A 13 14.05 9.09 49.53
C LYS A 13 14.47 8.56 48.18
N GLU A 14 14.40 7.23 47.94
CA GLU A 14 14.64 6.58 46.63
C GLU A 14 13.58 7.01 45.62
N LYS A 15 12.30 6.94 45.95
CA LYS A 15 11.21 7.38 45.09
C LYS A 15 11.30 8.88 44.74
N LEU A 16 11.69 9.72 45.72
CA LEU A 16 11.90 11.13 45.48
C LEU A 16 13.10 11.38 44.54
N LYS A 17 14.21 10.65 44.73
CA LYS A 17 15.39 10.72 43.87
C LYS A 17 15.06 10.31 42.42
N THR A 18 14.27 9.26 42.28
CA THR A 18 13.77 8.79 40.96
C THR A 18 12.86 9.86 40.34
N ALA A 19 11.88 10.39 41.09
CA ALA A 19 10.97 11.44 40.63
C ALA A 19 11.70 12.72 40.20
N ILE A 20 12.73 13.13 40.97
CA ILE A 20 13.58 14.27 40.62
C ILE A 20 14.41 14.00 39.38
N SER A 21 14.98 12.79 39.22
CA SER A 21 15.73 12.42 38.02
C SER A 21 14.85 12.35 36.75
N GLU A 22 13.62 11.89 36.90
CA GLU A 22 12.62 11.89 35.84
C GLU A 22 12.17 13.31 35.46
N SER A 23 11.93 14.16 36.47
CA SER A 23 11.59 15.59 36.27
C SER A 23 12.69 16.36 35.55
N ARG A 24 13.97 16.03 35.81
CA ARG A 24 15.12 16.65 35.11
C ARG A 24 15.26 16.19 33.68
N LYS A 25 14.66 15.05 33.30
CA LYS A 25 14.62 14.55 31.92
C LYS A 25 13.53 15.21 31.09
N LEU A 26 12.54 15.83 31.71
CA LEU A 26 11.51 16.60 31.02
C LEU A 26 11.94 18.07 30.91
N ASP A 27 11.74 18.65 29.75
CA ASP A 27 11.83 20.10 29.60
C ASP A 27 10.58 20.75 30.23
N VAL A 28 10.67 21.01 31.53
CA VAL A 28 9.56 21.55 32.35
C VAL A 28 9.07 22.89 31.80
N SER A 29 9.90 23.62 31.06
CA SER A 29 9.50 24.88 30.41
C SER A 29 8.51 24.67 29.28
N LYS A 30 8.50 23.46 28.69
CA LYS A 30 7.60 23.05 27.60
C LYS A 30 6.48 22.11 28.07
N ALA A 31 6.55 21.58 29.30
CA ALA A 31 5.51 20.73 29.84
C ALA A 31 4.20 21.53 30.01
N GLY A 32 3.12 20.99 29.44
CA GLY A 32 1.82 21.67 29.45
C GLY A 32 1.58 22.67 28.32
N THR A 33 2.57 22.94 27.45
CA THR A 33 2.41 23.87 26.33
C THR A 33 1.62 23.25 25.15
N TYR A 34 1.63 21.91 25.02
CA TYR A 34 1.01 21.23 23.90
C TYR A 34 -0.25 20.45 24.31
N THR A 35 -1.28 20.55 23.48
CA THR A 35 -2.31 19.53 23.36
C THR A 35 -1.89 18.48 22.33
N VAL A 36 -2.56 17.33 22.31
CA VAL A 36 -2.33 16.31 21.24
C VAL A 36 -2.52 16.93 19.86
N SER A 37 -3.54 17.82 19.69
CA SER A 37 -3.78 18.51 18.41
C SER A 37 -2.62 19.42 18.01
N SER A 38 -2.14 20.26 18.90
CA SER A 38 -1.04 21.18 18.57
C SER A 38 0.27 20.43 18.32
N TRP A 39 0.56 19.41 19.13
CA TRP A 39 1.78 18.61 18.93
C TRP A 39 1.77 17.81 17.64
N VAL A 40 0.67 17.11 17.29
CA VAL A 40 0.61 16.33 16.06
C VAL A 40 0.74 17.19 14.80
N LYS A 41 0.23 18.42 14.82
CA LYS A 41 0.42 19.38 13.73
C LYS A 41 1.89 19.81 13.61
N THR A 42 2.49 20.25 14.72
CA THR A 42 3.92 20.61 14.76
C THR A 42 4.81 19.45 14.31
N TRP A 43 4.55 18.23 14.82
CA TRP A 43 5.29 17.05 14.42
C TRP A 43 5.12 16.74 12.92
N TYR A 44 3.91 16.86 12.40
CA TYR A 44 3.65 16.64 10.98
C TYR A 44 4.43 17.62 10.11
N GLU A 45 4.32 18.90 10.37
CA GLU A 45 4.96 19.97 9.60
C GLU A 45 6.49 19.90 9.66
N VAL A 46 7.05 19.69 10.84
CA VAL A 46 8.51 19.79 11.05
C VAL A 46 9.22 18.48 10.76
N TYR A 47 8.66 17.34 11.20
CA TYR A 47 9.38 16.06 11.16
C TYR A 47 8.90 15.11 10.08
N ALA A 48 7.59 15.05 9.81
CA ALA A 48 7.04 14.04 8.93
C ALA A 48 6.92 14.52 7.48
N GLU A 49 6.29 15.67 7.25
CA GLU A 49 5.97 16.15 5.91
C GLU A 49 7.15 16.29 4.96
N PRO A 50 8.33 16.80 5.37
CA PRO A 50 9.50 16.93 4.48
C PRO A 50 10.06 15.59 4.00
N ARG A 51 9.78 14.48 4.73
CA ARG A 51 10.40 13.16 4.52
C ARG A 51 9.48 12.15 3.87
N ILE A 52 8.17 12.44 3.78
CA ILE A 52 7.18 11.50 3.27
C ILE A 52 6.72 11.87 1.86
N ARG A 53 6.27 10.84 1.12
CA ARG A 53 5.78 10.99 -0.26
C ARG A 53 4.38 11.62 -0.29
N PRO A 54 3.98 12.26 -1.41
CA PRO A 54 2.69 12.92 -1.56
C PRO A 54 1.48 12.05 -1.17
N ASN A 55 1.46 10.77 -1.56
CA ASN A 55 0.40 9.85 -1.15
C ASN A 55 0.35 9.64 0.37
N THR A 56 1.51 9.55 1.02
CA THR A 56 1.58 9.39 2.49
C THR A 56 1.14 10.68 3.18
N LYS A 57 1.48 11.86 2.62
CA LYS A 57 0.98 13.15 3.11
C LYS A 57 -0.54 13.17 3.15
N ALA A 58 -1.20 12.80 2.05
CA ALA A 58 -2.67 12.74 1.98
C ALA A 58 -3.28 11.81 3.03
N TYR A 59 -2.67 10.63 3.28
CA TYR A 59 -3.12 9.72 4.34
C TYR A 59 -2.90 10.30 5.73
N TYR A 60 -1.75 10.92 5.98
CA TYR A 60 -1.43 11.51 7.30
C TYR A 60 -2.35 12.68 7.60
N THR A 61 -2.56 13.58 6.66
CA THR A 61 -3.52 14.69 6.80
C THR A 61 -4.93 14.15 7.12
N ASN A 62 -5.37 13.11 6.39
CA ASN A 62 -6.66 12.49 6.64
C ASN A 62 -6.74 11.89 8.07
N TYR A 63 -5.71 11.18 8.54
CA TYR A 63 -5.68 10.60 9.87
C TYR A 63 -5.66 11.67 10.97
N ILE A 64 -4.91 12.73 10.78
CA ILE A 64 -4.80 13.84 11.71
C ILE A 64 -6.13 14.59 11.82
N GLU A 65 -6.62 15.11 10.70
CA GLU A 65 -7.78 16.02 10.70
C GLU A 65 -9.11 15.30 10.95
N ASN A 66 -9.28 14.08 10.44
CA ASN A 66 -10.56 13.39 10.54
C ASN A 66 -10.66 12.40 11.70
N HIS A 67 -9.55 12.04 12.35
CA HIS A 67 -9.58 11.03 13.40
C HIS A 67 -8.88 11.47 14.70
N ILE A 68 -7.60 11.87 14.62
CA ILE A 68 -6.82 12.15 15.83
C ILE A 68 -7.31 13.43 16.51
N ILE A 69 -7.41 14.53 15.76
CA ILE A 69 -7.85 15.82 16.32
C ILE A 69 -9.27 15.74 16.90
N PRO A 70 -10.28 15.20 16.18
CA PRO A 70 -11.62 15.09 16.75
C PRO A 70 -11.73 14.11 17.92
N GLY A 71 -10.90 13.06 17.94
CA GLY A 71 -11.01 12.00 18.93
C GLY A 71 -10.28 12.26 20.25
N ILE A 72 -9.07 12.81 20.18
CA ILE A 72 -8.20 13.01 21.36
C ILE A 72 -7.42 14.32 21.32
N GLY A 73 -7.65 15.19 20.33
CA GLY A 73 -6.86 16.40 20.09
C GLY A 73 -6.89 17.43 21.21
N SER A 74 -7.98 17.51 21.98
CA SER A 74 -8.12 18.45 23.12
C SER A 74 -7.39 18.05 24.38
N ILE A 75 -6.89 16.79 24.44
CA ILE A 75 -6.20 16.29 25.63
C ILE A 75 -4.83 16.96 25.74
N PRO A 76 -4.43 17.51 26.90
CA PRO A 76 -3.06 17.93 27.13
C PRO A 76 -2.10 16.76 26.93
N LEU A 77 -0.98 17.01 26.24
CA LEU A 77 -0.06 15.95 25.78
C LEU A 77 0.51 15.15 26.98
N ASP A 78 0.83 15.82 28.07
CA ASP A 78 1.35 15.23 29.30
C ASP A 78 0.31 14.40 30.08
N ASN A 79 -0.99 14.63 29.82
CA ASN A 79 -2.10 13.91 30.45
C ASN A 79 -2.63 12.76 29.57
N LEU A 80 -2.06 12.55 28.39
CA LEU A 80 -2.48 11.48 27.48
C LEU A 80 -2.05 10.10 28.01
N THR A 81 -3.01 9.24 28.26
CA THR A 81 -2.78 7.90 28.81
C THR A 81 -3.04 6.79 27.80
N THR A 82 -2.42 5.62 28.00
CA THR A 82 -2.63 4.42 27.16
C THR A 82 -4.10 4.02 27.11
N ILE A 83 -4.85 4.15 28.22
CA ILE A 83 -6.27 3.79 28.25
C ILE A 83 -7.14 4.73 27.40
N GLN A 84 -6.80 6.02 27.33
CA GLN A 84 -7.50 6.98 26.48
C GLN A 84 -7.23 6.67 25.00
N ILE A 85 -5.99 6.35 24.64
CA ILE A 85 -5.63 5.93 23.26
C ILE A 85 -6.33 4.62 22.91
N GLN A 86 -6.36 3.65 23.82
CA GLN A 86 -7.06 2.37 23.56
C GLN A 86 -8.56 2.58 23.35
N ARG A 87 -9.21 3.41 24.17
CA ARG A 87 -10.63 3.77 23.96
C ARG A 87 -10.84 4.48 22.63
N PHE A 88 -9.93 5.37 22.24
CA PHE A 88 -9.97 6.03 20.94
C PHE A 88 -9.91 5.00 19.79
N TYR A 89 -8.99 4.03 19.79
CA TYR A 89 -8.93 2.99 18.76
C TYR A 89 -10.19 2.13 18.73
N ASN A 90 -10.73 1.76 19.89
CA ASN A 90 -11.97 1.00 19.97
C ASN A 90 -13.15 1.79 19.38
N ASN A 91 -13.21 3.09 19.61
CA ASN A 91 -14.23 3.98 19.03
C ASN A 91 -14.06 4.10 17.49
N LEU A 92 -12.83 4.21 16.99
CA LEU A 92 -12.57 4.21 15.55
C LEU A 92 -13.08 2.94 14.89
N GLN A 93 -12.90 1.78 15.51
CA GLN A 93 -13.43 0.51 14.99
C GLN A 93 -14.96 0.48 14.92
N LYS A 94 -15.65 1.10 15.89
CA LYS A 94 -17.13 1.07 15.97
C LYS A 94 -17.77 2.14 15.08
N SER A 95 -17.22 3.37 15.08
CA SER A 95 -17.90 4.54 14.51
C SER A 95 -16.95 5.60 13.93
N GLY A 96 -15.71 5.21 13.58
CA GLY A 96 -14.69 6.15 13.13
C GLY A 96 -14.83 6.63 11.67
N ARG A 97 -15.77 6.08 10.91
CA ARG A 97 -15.93 6.45 9.51
C ARG A 97 -16.64 7.79 9.37
N VAL A 98 -15.98 8.72 8.69
CA VAL A 98 -16.50 10.09 8.53
C VAL A 98 -17.52 10.13 7.39
N GLN A 99 -18.71 10.66 7.68
CA GLN A 99 -19.73 10.92 6.68
C GLN A 99 -19.28 12.05 5.76
N ARG A 100 -19.25 11.80 4.46
CA ARG A 100 -18.97 12.82 3.46
C ARG A 100 -20.25 13.56 3.08
N LYS A 101 -20.16 14.89 3.00
CA LYS A 101 -21.25 15.71 2.40
C LYS A 101 -21.53 15.21 0.99
N ASN A 102 -22.78 15.15 0.59
CA ASN A 102 -23.25 14.71 -0.73
C ASN A 102 -23.14 13.19 -1.03
N PHE A 103 -22.89 12.37 -0.02
CA PHE A 103 -22.97 10.91 -0.16
C PHE A 103 -24.12 10.36 0.69
N PRO A 104 -24.73 9.22 0.28
CA PRO A 104 -25.75 8.54 1.10
C PRO A 104 -25.24 8.26 2.51
N GLU A 105 -26.16 8.22 3.46
CA GLU A 105 -25.81 7.91 4.84
C GLU A 105 -25.08 6.57 4.94
N LEU A 106 -24.01 6.54 5.73
CA LEU A 106 -23.20 5.35 5.92
C LEU A 106 -23.98 4.33 6.76
N LYS A 107 -24.29 3.18 6.17
CA LYS A 107 -24.89 2.03 6.88
C LYS A 107 -23.91 1.44 7.89
N ASP A 108 -22.64 1.40 7.55
CA ASP A 108 -21.55 0.95 8.41
C ASP A 108 -20.59 2.12 8.69
N LYS A 109 -20.51 2.50 9.96
CA LYS A 109 -19.67 3.59 10.46
C LYS A 109 -18.32 3.08 10.98
N SER A 110 -18.05 1.78 10.89
CA SER A 110 -16.79 1.18 11.35
C SER A 110 -15.59 1.54 10.45
N LEU A 111 -14.42 1.69 11.06
CA LEU A 111 -13.16 1.72 10.31
C LEU A 111 -12.53 0.33 10.25
N SER A 112 -11.95 0.01 9.09
CA SER A 112 -11.25 -1.27 8.93
C SER A 112 -10.04 -1.36 9.88
N PRO A 113 -9.66 -2.57 10.33
CA PRO A 113 -8.47 -2.81 11.13
C PRO A 113 -7.21 -2.17 10.56
N ARG A 114 -7.09 -2.16 9.22
CA ARG A 114 -5.93 -1.58 8.52
C ARG A 114 -5.84 -0.07 8.70
N VAL A 115 -6.96 0.65 8.68
CA VAL A 115 -6.99 2.10 8.89
C VAL A 115 -6.66 2.43 10.33
N VAL A 116 -7.24 1.71 11.31
CA VAL A 116 -6.93 1.91 12.74
C VAL A 116 -5.44 1.69 13.02
N ARG A 117 -4.82 0.67 12.42
CA ARG A 117 -3.37 0.45 12.50
C ARG A 117 -2.56 1.56 11.84
N GLY A 118 -3.06 2.15 10.74
CA GLY A 118 -2.44 3.31 10.11
C GLY A 118 -2.44 4.55 11.02
N VAL A 119 -3.57 4.82 11.66
CA VAL A 119 -3.71 5.88 12.67
C VAL A 119 -2.77 5.64 13.86
N HIS A 120 -2.70 4.39 14.35
CA HIS A 120 -1.76 4.02 15.41
C HIS A 120 -0.31 4.27 15.01
N THR A 121 0.10 3.83 13.82
CA THR A 121 1.49 4.00 13.35
C THR A 121 1.88 5.48 13.31
N LEU A 122 0.98 6.35 12.82
CA LEU A 122 1.21 7.79 12.82
C LEU A 122 1.32 8.33 14.25
N LEU A 123 0.33 8.04 15.09
CA LEU A 123 0.28 8.55 16.48
C LEU A 123 1.46 8.03 17.31
N HIS A 124 1.82 6.76 17.16
CA HIS A 124 2.98 6.17 17.82
C HIS A 124 4.27 6.92 17.45
N ASN A 125 4.53 7.15 16.15
CA ASN A 125 5.73 7.86 15.69
C ASN A 125 5.74 9.32 16.17
N CYS A 126 4.59 9.97 16.18
CA CYS A 126 4.42 11.33 16.71
C CYS A 126 4.77 11.40 18.21
N LEU A 127 4.29 10.44 18.99
CA LEU A 127 4.54 10.38 20.42
C LEU A 127 5.96 9.92 20.76
N GLU A 128 6.59 9.06 19.93
CA GLU A 128 8.03 8.78 20.05
C GLU A 128 8.87 10.04 19.88
N GLN A 129 8.52 10.91 18.94
CA GLN A 129 9.21 12.19 18.80
C GLN A 129 8.99 13.09 20.02
N ALA A 130 7.79 13.06 20.62
CA ALA A 130 7.53 13.80 21.86
C ALA A 130 8.41 13.31 23.03
N VAL A 131 8.69 12.01 23.09
CA VAL A 131 9.66 11.44 24.04
C VAL A 131 11.08 11.92 23.74
N ALA A 132 11.48 11.93 22.46
CA ALA A 132 12.79 12.41 22.04
C ALA A 132 13.00 13.91 22.34
N GLU A 133 11.93 14.71 22.23
CA GLU A 133 11.92 16.15 22.58
C GLU A 133 11.72 16.42 24.10
N HIS A 134 11.75 15.36 24.90
CA HIS A 134 11.54 15.45 26.35
C HIS A 134 10.20 16.08 26.80
N LEU A 135 9.17 16.01 25.94
CA LEU A 135 7.81 16.42 26.25
C LEU A 135 7.04 15.33 27.00
N LEU A 136 7.43 14.07 26.79
CA LEU A 136 6.89 12.89 27.46
C LEU A 136 8.02 12.03 28.02
N LEU A 137 7.74 11.33 29.13
CA LEU A 137 8.68 10.36 29.71
C LEU A 137 8.69 9.03 28.97
N ALA A 138 7.55 8.61 28.46
CA ALA A 138 7.36 7.38 27.73
C ALA A 138 6.20 7.53 26.73
N ASN A 139 6.22 6.72 25.67
CA ASN A 139 5.17 6.75 24.67
C ASN A 139 3.91 6.01 25.14
N PRO A 140 2.79 6.71 25.39
CA PRO A 140 1.58 6.08 25.88
C PRO A 140 0.87 5.18 24.82
N ALA A 141 1.25 5.27 23.54
CA ALA A 141 0.71 4.40 22.50
C ALA A 141 1.37 3.01 22.46
N GLN A 142 2.53 2.82 23.08
CA GLN A 142 3.30 1.58 22.99
C GLN A 142 2.57 0.35 23.57
N GLY A 143 1.77 0.54 24.63
CA GLY A 143 1.02 -0.55 25.28
C GLY A 143 -0.33 -0.89 24.65
N CYS A 144 -0.75 -0.19 23.60
CA CYS A 144 -2.08 -0.36 23.01
C CYS A 144 -2.22 -1.69 22.26
N LYS A 145 -3.40 -2.31 22.37
CA LYS A 145 -3.79 -3.51 21.62
C LYS A 145 -4.45 -3.11 20.31
N LEU A 146 -3.91 -3.62 19.21
CA LEU A 146 -4.41 -3.30 17.88
C LEU A 146 -5.32 -4.40 17.34
N PRO A 147 -6.32 -4.05 16.51
CA PRO A 147 -7.17 -5.05 15.86
C PRO A 147 -6.36 -5.99 14.97
N GLN A 148 -6.74 -7.24 14.93
CA GLN A 148 -6.10 -8.24 14.06
C GLN A 148 -6.43 -7.95 12.60
N LEU A 149 -5.47 -8.21 11.71
CA LEU A 149 -5.67 -8.18 10.28
C LEU A 149 -6.07 -9.57 9.82
N GLU A 150 -7.24 -9.66 9.20
CA GLU A 150 -7.64 -10.89 8.52
C GLU A 150 -6.74 -11.11 7.30
N LYS A 151 -6.18 -12.30 7.18
CA LYS A 151 -5.54 -12.74 5.94
C LYS A 151 -6.65 -13.02 4.93
N LYS A 152 -6.81 -12.15 3.96
CA LYS A 152 -7.70 -12.42 2.82
C LYS A 152 -6.95 -13.28 1.82
N GLU A 153 -7.60 -14.34 1.37
CA GLU A 153 -7.08 -15.13 0.27
C GLU A 153 -6.87 -14.28 -0.97
N MET A 154 -5.80 -14.58 -1.68
CA MET A 154 -5.47 -13.89 -2.92
C MET A 154 -6.38 -14.42 -4.02
N LYS A 155 -7.15 -13.51 -4.62
CA LYS A 155 -7.96 -13.84 -5.79
C LYS A 155 -7.16 -13.60 -7.06
N ILE A 156 -7.36 -14.45 -8.04
CA ILE A 156 -6.78 -14.33 -9.38
C ILE A 156 -7.86 -14.44 -10.43
N LEU A 157 -7.61 -13.93 -11.63
CA LEU A 157 -8.48 -14.21 -12.78
C LEU A 157 -8.29 -15.68 -13.18
N PRO A 158 -9.35 -16.51 -13.19
CA PRO A 158 -9.25 -17.90 -13.61
C PRO A 158 -8.74 -18.00 -15.06
N GLN A 159 -7.90 -18.98 -15.33
CA GLN A 159 -7.23 -19.13 -16.66
C GLN A 159 -8.25 -19.26 -17.80
N GLU A 160 -9.34 -19.97 -17.57
CA GLU A 160 -10.45 -20.15 -18.53
C GLU A 160 -11.23 -18.85 -18.83
N LYS A 161 -11.13 -17.83 -17.97
CA LYS A 161 -11.76 -16.53 -18.15
C LYS A 161 -10.86 -15.51 -18.88
N ILE A 162 -9.56 -15.79 -19.04
CA ILE A 162 -8.60 -14.83 -19.62
C ILE A 162 -8.99 -14.47 -21.06
N GLY A 163 -9.35 -15.47 -21.89
CA GLY A 163 -9.78 -15.21 -23.26
C GLY A 163 -11.02 -14.32 -23.36
N LEU A 164 -12.02 -14.59 -22.51
CA LEU A 164 -13.23 -13.76 -22.44
C LEU A 164 -12.93 -12.35 -21.94
N TYR A 165 -12.02 -12.22 -20.98
CA TYR A 165 -11.59 -10.94 -20.42
C TYR A 165 -10.91 -10.07 -21.49
N LEU A 166 -10.00 -10.64 -22.27
CA LEU A 166 -9.30 -9.94 -23.36
C LEU A 166 -10.25 -9.58 -24.51
N ALA A 167 -11.17 -10.47 -24.89
CA ALA A 167 -12.18 -10.18 -25.90
C ALA A 167 -13.10 -9.01 -25.48
N GLU A 168 -13.49 -8.95 -24.22
CA GLU A 168 -14.31 -7.84 -23.71
C GLU A 168 -13.49 -6.53 -23.57
N ALA A 169 -12.17 -6.64 -23.27
CA ALA A 169 -11.25 -5.51 -23.28
C ALA A 169 -11.08 -4.94 -24.71
N GLU A 170 -11.03 -5.80 -25.72
CA GLU A 170 -10.95 -5.42 -27.14
C GLU A 170 -12.16 -4.61 -27.59
N LYS A 171 -13.38 -5.04 -27.25
CA LYS A 171 -14.61 -4.29 -27.52
C LYS A 171 -14.60 -2.88 -26.92
N ARG A 172 -13.80 -2.67 -25.88
CA ARG A 172 -13.64 -1.37 -25.20
C ARG A 172 -12.42 -0.58 -25.68
N GLY A 173 -11.69 -1.10 -26.69
CA GLY A 173 -10.48 -0.48 -27.22
C GLY A 173 -9.27 -0.52 -26.26
N LEU A 174 -9.23 -1.49 -25.34
CA LEU A 174 -8.19 -1.58 -24.30
C LEU A 174 -7.47 -2.94 -24.32
N LEU A 175 -7.56 -3.70 -25.44
CA LEU A 175 -6.90 -5.00 -25.54
C LEU A 175 -5.40 -4.91 -25.24
N ALA A 176 -4.69 -3.98 -25.88
CA ALA A 176 -3.24 -3.84 -25.71
C ALA A 176 -2.85 -3.55 -24.25
N ALA A 177 -3.62 -2.70 -23.54
CA ALA A 177 -3.36 -2.36 -22.15
C ALA A 177 -3.54 -3.58 -21.21
N PHE A 178 -4.64 -4.31 -21.33
CA PHE A 178 -4.91 -5.46 -20.47
C PHE A 178 -4.09 -6.69 -20.84
N TYR A 179 -3.74 -6.86 -22.12
CA TYR A 179 -2.80 -7.88 -22.54
C TYR A 179 -1.41 -7.64 -21.95
N LEU A 180 -0.93 -6.39 -22.02
CA LEU A 180 0.35 -5.99 -21.43
C LEU A 180 0.34 -6.21 -19.91
N GLU A 181 -0.74 -5.87 -19.22
CA GLU A 181 -0.88 -6.10 -17.76
C GLU A 181 -0.78 -7.59 -17.43
N LEU A 182 -1.50 -8.46 -18.16
CA LEU A 182 -1.53 -9.89 -17.92
C LEU A 182 -0.21 -10.61 -18.29
N THR A 183 0.61 -10.01 -19.15
CA THR A 183 1.89 -10.59 -19.58
C THR A 183 3.11 -10.00 -18.87
N THR A 184 2.96 -8.91 -18.13
CA THR A 184 4.07 -8.23 -17.45
C THR A 184 3.83 -8.01 -15.94
N GLY A 185 2.59 -8.06 -15.49
CA GLY A 185 2.22 -7.82 -14.10
C GLY A 185 2.58 -6.42 -13.61
N LEU A 186 2.49 -5.40 -14.42
CA LEU A 186 2.75 -4.01 -14.08
C LEU A 186 1.84 -3.54 -12.92
N ARG A 187 2.31 -2.58 -12.15
CA ARG A 187 1.38 -1.86 -11.27
C ARG A 187 0.51 -0.91 -12.10
N ARG A 188 -0.78 -0.75 -11.74
CA ARG A 188 -1.72 0.13 -12.47
C ARG A 188 -1.12 1.49 -12.80
N GLY A 189 -0.45 2.12 -11.82
CA GLY A 189 0.17 3.42 -12.03
C GLY A 189 1.38 3.38 -12.96
N GLU A 190 2.12 2.28 -13.02
CA GLU A 190 3.21 2.06 -13.98
C GLU A 190 2.62 1.93 -15.39
N LEU A 191 1.63 1.05 -15.58
CA LEU A 191 0.95 0.84 -16.86
C LEU A 191 0.41 2.14 -17.47
N LEU A 192 -0.29 2.96 -16.66
CA LEU A 192 -0.95 4.18 -17.13
C LEU A 192 0.00 5.36 -17.33
N ALA A 193 1.23 5.28 -16.82
CA ALA A 193 2.26 6.29 -17.05
C ALA A 193 3.15 6.02 -18.26
N LEU A 194 2.96 4.87 -18.95
CA LEU A 194 3.78 4.48 -20.10
C LEU A 194 3.64 5.46 -21.28
N GLN A 195 4.76 5.75 -21.88
CA GLN A 195 4.89 6.54 -23.09
C GLN A 195 5.57 5.72 -24.18
N TRP A 196 5.40 6.09 -25.44
CA TRP A 196 6.00 5.38 -26.57
C TRP A 196 7.54 5.37 -26.50
N THR A 197 8.15 6.38 -25.88
CA THR A 197 9.59 6.46 -25.61
C THR A 197 10.10 5.42 -24.61
N ASP A 198 9.19 4.74 -23.88
CA ASP A 198 9.57 3.68 -22.93
C ASP A 198 9.67 2.30 -23.63
N LEU A 199 9.18 2.16 -24.88
CA LEU A 199 9.21 0.93 -25.68
C LEU A 199 10.36 0.93 -26.66
N ASP A 200 11.16 -0.12 -26.61
CA ASP A 200 12.10 -0.48 -27.68
C ASP A 200 11.54 -1.68 -28.44
N VAL A 201 11.13 -1.43 -29.69
CA VAL A 201 10.50 -2.43 -30.55
C VAL A 201 11.52 -3.47 -31.04
N GLU A 202 12.76 -3.05 -31.32
CA GLU A 202 13.81 -3.93 -31.85
C GLU A 202 14.26 -4.94 -30.80
N SER A 203 14.57 -4.47 -29.59
CA SER A 203 14.95 -5.33 -28.47
C SER A 203 13.77 -5.97 -27.75
N LYS A 204 12.53 -5.60 -28.12
CA LYS A 204 11.28 -6.05 -27.48
C LYS A 204 11.29 -5.82 -25.99
N THR A 205 11.69 -4.62 -25.57
CA THR A 205 11.80 -4.28 -24.16
C THR A 205 10.98 -3.05 -23.79
N LEU A 206 10.54 -3.00 -22.53
CA LEU A 206 9.75 -1.93 -21.97
C LEU A 206 10.41 -1.41 -20.67
N SER A 207 10.74 -0.13 -20.67
CA SER A 207 11.37 0.54 -19.52
C SER A 207 10.34 1.10 -18.55
N ILE A 208 10.41 0.71 -17.29
CA ILE A 208 9.51 1.16 -16.21
C ILE A 208 10.28 2.13 -15.32
N THR A 209 10.07 3.43 -15.52
CA THR A 209 10.80 4.50 -14.83
C THR A 209 9.89 5.46 -14.07
N LYS A 210 8.58 5.40 -14.29
CA LYS A 210 7.60 6.32 -13.73
C LYS A 210 6.28 5.62 -13.39
N GLN A 211 5.49 6.27 -12.57
CA GLN A 211 4.13 5.85 -12.22
C GLN A 211 3.23 7.07 -12.05
N VAL A 212 1.94 6.91 -12.31
CA VAL A 212 0.91 7.91 -12.03
C VAL A 212 0.09 7.52 -10.82
N ASN A 213 -0.23 8.50 -10.00
CA ASN A 213 -1.15 8.37 -8.88
C ASN A 213 -2.18 9.51 -8.93
N ARG A 214 -3.37 9.26 -8.39
CA ARG A 214 -4.34 10.32 -8.16
C ARG A 214 -4.23 10.78 -6.70
N ILE A 215 -3.88 12.04 -6.48
CA ILE A 215 -3.68 12.64 -5.18
C ILE A 215 -4.51 13.92 -5.13
N ASN A 216 -5.42 14.01 -4.15
CA ASN A 216 -6.30 15.18 -3.96
C ASN A 216 -7.07 15.59 -5.24
N GLY A 217 -7.39 14.61 -6.10
CA GLY A 217 -8.12 14.87 -7.35
C GLY A 217 -7.23 15.09 -8.57
N GLU A 218 -5.93 15.28 -8.42
CA GLU A 218 -4.96 15.51 -9.49
C GLU A 218 -4.17 14.27 -9.86
N LEU A 219 -3.73 14.17 -11.11
CA LEU A 219 -2.82 13.12 -11.59
C LEU A 219 -1.39 13.58 -11.36
N VAL A 220 -0.68 12.87 -10.50
CA VAL A 220 0.71 13.15 -10.16
C VAL A 220 1.60 12.02 -10.67
N VAL A 221 2.54 12.37 -11.55
CA VAL A 221 3.59 11.46 -12.02
C VAL A 221 4.77 11.53 -11.07
N SER A 222 5.29 10.39 -10.71
CA SER A 222 6.44 10.27 -9.81
C SER A 222 7.30 9.07 -10.18
N PRO A 223 8.59 9.05 -9.81
CA PRO A 223 9.38 7.84 -9.93
C PRO A 223 8.78 6.72 -9.07
N PRO A 224 9.07 5.46 -9.39
CA PRO A 224 8.61 4.31 -8.62
C PRO A 224 9.08 4.36 -7.16
N LYS A 225 8.42 3.58 -6.29
CA LYS A 225 8.63 3.64 -4.83
C LYS A 225 10.03 3.22 -4.40
N THR A 226 10.65 2.27 -5.09
CA THR A 226 11.96 1.71 -4.74
C THR A 226 12.86 1.66 -5.98
N ARG A 227 14.17 1.61 -5.78
CA ARG A 227 15.15 1.41 -6.87
C ARG A 227 14.84 0.16 -7.71
N ASN A 228 14.47 -0.93 -7.07
CA ASN A 228 14.13 -2.18 -7.74
C ASN A 228 12.83 -2.11 -8.59
N SER A 229 12.04 -1.06 -8.41
CA SER A 229 10.86 -0.83 -9.25
C SER A 229 11.19 -0.17 -10.58
N VAL A 230 12.36 0.47 -10.70
CA VAL A 230 12.93 0.90 -12.00
C VAL A 230 13.55 -0.34 -12.63
N ARG A 231 13.01 -0.76 -13.76
CA ARG A 231 13.39 -2.01 -14.42
C ARG A 231 13.04 -2.00 -15.90
N THR A 232 13.68 -2.86 -16.65
CA THR A 232 13.34 -3.15 -18.04
C THR A 232 12.71 -4.55 -18.12
N LEU A 233 11.61 -4.68 -18.84
CA LEU A 233 10.87 -5.93 -19.03
C LEU A 233 11.02 -6.39 -20.48
N ALA A 234 11.29 -7.67 -20.70
CA ALA A 234 11.17 -8.29 -21.99
C ALA A 234 9.69 -8.52 -22.31
N LEU A 235 9.31 -8.27 -23.55
CA LEU A 235 7.94 -8.44 -24.05
C LEU A 235 7.85 -9.61 -25.03
N PRO A 236 6.76 -10.43 -24.97
CA PRO A 236 6.49 -11.38 -26.03
C PRO A 236 6.13 -10.65 -27.34
N GLN A 237 6.41 -11.27 -28.48
CA GLN A 237 6.15 -10.68 -29.81
C GLN A 237 4.72 -10.17 -29.93
N GLN A 238 3.74 -10.94 -29.50
CA GLN A 238 2.33 -10.55 -29.56
C GLN A 238 2.02 -9.25 -28.79
N ALA A 239 2.71 -9.00 -27.64
CA ALA A 239 2.54 -7.74 -26.93
C ALA A 239 3.08 -6.57 -27.75
N VAL A 240 4.24 -6.74 -28.40
CA VAL A 240 4.83 -5.73 -29.27
C VAL A 240 3.90 -5.43 -30.47
N ASP A 241 3.36 -6.45 -31.09
CA ASP A 241 2.44 -6.30 -32.24
C ASP A 241 1.17 -5.53 -31.84
N LEU A 242 0.58 -5.85 -30.69
CA LEU A 242 -0.58 -5.13 -30.14
C LEU A 242 -0.25 -3.67 -29.82
N LEU A 243 0.94 -3.40 -29.27
CA LEU A 243 1.39 -2.03 -28.97
C LEU A 243 1.63 -1.22 -30.25
N ILE A 244 2.22 -1.83 -31.28
CA ILE A 244 2.39 -1.19 -32.61
C ILE A 244 1.03 -0.86 -33.22
N ALA A 245 0.07 -1.78 -33.14
CA ALA A 245 -1.28 -1.55 -33.62
C ALA A 245 -1.99 -0.44 -32.84
N GLU A 246 -1.77 -0.36 -31.53
CA GLU A 246 -2.31 0.69 -30.67
C GLU A 246 -1.67 2.04 -30.98
N HIS A 247 -0.35 2.11 -31.22
CA HIS A 247 0.35 3.33 -31.59
C HIS A 247 -0.21 3.95 -32.89
N LYS A 248 -0.56 3.12 -33.87
CA LYS A 248 -1.17 3.61 -35.12
C LYS A 248 -2.49 4.36 -34.91
N LYS A 249 -3.27 3.97 -33.88
CA LYS A 249 -4.53 4.65 -33.54
C LYS A 249 -4.31 6.05 -32.92
N HIS A 250 -3.17 6.24 -32.24
CA HIS A 250 -2.86 7.44 -31.44
C HIS A 250 -1.45 7.96 -31.71
N SER A 251 -0.99 7.95 -32.97
CA SER A 251 0.40 8.18 -33.38
C SER A 251 1.01 9.52 -32.92
N ARG A 252 0.19 10.54 -32.65
CA ARG A 252 0.65 11.84 -32.14
C ARG A 252 0.57 11.97 -30.62
N ASN A 253 0.00 10.98 -29.93
CA ASN A 253 -0.14 11.04 -28.48
C ASN A 253 1.11 10.44 -27.84
N PRO A 254 1.75 11.11 -26.86
CA PRO A 254 2.93 10.55 -26.19
C PRO A 254 2.60 9.35 -25.30
N TYR A 255 1.37 9.24 -24.80
CA TYR A 255 0.95 8.15 -23.90
C TYR A 255 0.54 6.92 -24.70
N MET A 256 0.94 5.72 -24.21
CA MET A 256 0.53 4.45 -24.82
C MET A 256 -0.98 4.23 -24.70
N PHE A 257 -1.56 4.57 -23.56
CA PHE A 257 -2.96 4.34 -23.26
C PHE A 257 -3.62 5.66 -22.81
N PRO A 258 -3.88 6.56 -23.77
CA PRO A 258 -4.50 7.85 -23.42
C PRO A 258 -5.96 7.67 -23.00
N SER A 259 -6.45 8.59 -22.20
CA SER A 259 -7.87 8.68 -21.87
C SER A 259 -8.69 8.97 -23.14
N PRO A 260 -9.69 8.16 -23.47
CA PRO A 260 -10.54 8.41 -24.65
C PRO A 260 -11.36 9.71 -24.55
N LYS A 261 -11.49 10.27 -23.33
CA LYS A 261 -12.23 11.52 -23.12
C LYS A 261 -11.37 12.78 -23.24
N THR A 262 -10.11 12.71 -22.80
CA THR A 262 -9.25 13.89 -22.66
C THR A 262 -8.02 13.83 -23.54
N GLY A 263 -7.68 12.69 -24.12
CA GLY A 263 -6.44 12.48 -24.86
C GLY A 263 -5.18 12.55 -23.99
N THR A 264 -5.32 12.80 -22.68
CA THR A 264 -4.21 12.84 -21.73
C THR A 264 -4.06 11.50 -21.03
N MET A 265 -3.20 11.44 -20.03
CA MET A 265 -2.99 10.24 -19.20
C MET A 265 -4.33 9.71 -18.65
N TYR A 266 -4.52 8.41 -18.72
CA TYR A 266 -5.75 7.78 -18.23
C TYR A 266 -5.85 7.88 -16.71
N ASP A 267 -7.01 8.34 -16.20
CA ASP A 267 -7.28 8.40 -14.78
C ASP A 267 -7.31 6.99 -14.16
N PRO A 268 -6.48 6.69 -13.14
CA PRO A 268 -6.38 5.35 -12.56
C PRO A 268 -7.70 4.80 -12.01
N ASP A 269 -8.59 5.67 -11.51
CA ASP A 269 -9.87 5.22 -10.97
C ASP A 269 -10.89 4.96 -12.09
N ALA A 270 -10.81 5.73 -13.19
CA ALA A 270 -11.62 5.46 -14.38
C ALA A 270 -11.19 4.14 -15.04
N PHE A 271 -9.89 3.88 -15.14
CA PHE A 271 -9.36 2.63 -15.68
C PHE A 271 -9.78 1.43 -14.82
N ARG A 272 -9.70 1.54 -13.48
CA ARG A 272 -10.21 0.52 -12.56
C ARG A 272 -11.70 0.25 -12.79
N ARG A 273 -12.52 1.30 -12.92
CA ARG A 273 -13.95 1.10 -13.20
C ARG A 273 -14.21 0.37 -14.52
N THR A 274 -13.33 0.53 -15.51
CA THR A 274 -13.43 -0.24 -16.76
C THR A 274 -13.10 -1.71 -16.54
N HIS A 275 -12.08 -2.03 -15.73
CA HIS A 275 -11.81 -3.40 -15.30
C HIS A 275 -13.01 -4.03 -14.58
N ASP A 276 -13.63 -3.30 -13.64
CA ASP A 276 -14.83 -3.77 -12.91
C ASP A 276 -15.99 -4.08 -13.90
N LYS A 277 -16.16 -3.25 -14.95
CA LYS A 277 -17.17 -3.46 -15.99
C LYS A 277 -16.87 -4.68 -16.87
N ILE A 278 -15.60 -4.95 -17.20
CA ILE A 278 -15.18 -6.13 -17.95
C ILE A 278 -15.53 -7.39 -17.16
N LEU A 279 -15.13 -7.45 -15.88
CA LEU A 279 -15.44 -8.61 -15.03
C LEU A 279 -16.94 -8.88 -14.95
N LYS A 280 -17.76 -7.84 -14.77
CA LYS A 280 -19.22 -7.95 -14.74
C LYS A 280 -19.77 -8.46 -16.07
N ALA A 281 -19.27 -8.00 -17.21
CA ALA A 281 -19.73 -8.38 -18.55
C ALA A 281 -19.48 -9.87 -18.85
N ILE A 282 -18.38 -10.42 -18.33
CA ILE A 282 -18.02 -11.85 -18.55
C ILE A 282 -18.53 -12.77 -17.42
N GLY A 283 -19.33 -12.25 -16.47
CA GLY A 283 -19.84 -13.03 -15.34
C GLY A 283 -18.71 -13.59 -14.46
N ALA A 284 -17.59 -12.88 -14.33
CA ALA A 284 -16.50 -13.29 -13.45
C ALA A 284 -16.69 -12.73 -12.03
N GLU A 285 -16.17 -13.46 -11.05
CA GLU A 285 -16.10 -12.94 -9.69
C GLU A 285 -15.28 -11.65 -9.65
N HIS A 286 -15.67 -10.71 -8.80
CA HIS A 286 -14.95 -9.47 -8.64
C HIS A 286 -13.55 -9.71 -8.05
N ILE A 287 -12.54 -9.34 -8.80
CA ILE A 287 -11.15 -9.23 -8.39
C ILE A 287 -10.70 -7.77 -8.51
N ARG A 288 -9.76 -7.35 -7.70
CA ARG A 288 -9.19 -5.99 -7.81
C ARG A 288 -8.28 -5.90 -9.03
N PHE A 289 -8.12 -4.73 -9.60
CA PHE A 289 -7.15 -4.54 -10.69
C PHE A 289 -5.74 -5.09 -10.36
N HIS A 290 -5.28 -4.90 -9.13
CA HIS A 290 -3.98 -5.42 -8.70
C HIS A 290 -3.91 -6.96 -8.69
N ASP A 291 -5.04 -7.62 -8.65
CA ASP A 291 -5.10 -9.09 -8.68
C ASP A 291 -4.82 -9.65 -10.09
N LEU A 292 -4.85 -8.83 -11.17
CA LEU A 292 -4.31 -9.19 -12.49
C LEU A 292 -2.79 -9.42 -12.44
N ARG A 293 -2.08 -8.60 -11.69
CA ARG A 293 -0.65 -8.83 -11.41
C ARG A 293 -0.42 -10.11 -10.61
N HIS A 294 -1.31 -10.45 -9.69
CA HIS A 294 -1.27 -11.74 -9.00
C HIS A 294 -1.56 -12.90 -9.96
N THR A 295 -2.46 -12.70 -10.92
CA THR A 295 -2.73 -13.66 -12.00
C THR A 295 -1.47 -13.91 -12.84
N PHE A 296 -0.81 -12.85 -13.33
CA PHE A 296 0.48 -12.97 -14.03
C PHE A 296 1.50 -13.76 -13.21
N ALA A 297 1.69 -13.40 -11.94
CA ALA A 297 2.68 -14.06 -11.10
C ALA A 297 2.37 -15.54 -10.86
N THR A 298 1.10 -15.89 -10.62
CA THR A 298 0.68 -17.28 -10.43
C THR A 298 0.84 -18.10 -11.70
N LEU A 299 0.46 -17.55 -12.87
CA LEU A 299 0.65 -18.21 -14.15
C LEU A 299 2.13 -18.39 -14.48
N SER A 300 2.97 -17.38 -14.25
CA SER A 300 4.42 -17.47 -14.46
C SER A 300 5.04 -18.61 -13.64
N LEU A 301 4.70 -18.70 -12.36
CA LEU A 301 5.18 -19.78 -11.49
C LEU A 301 4.69 -21.15 -11.95
N LYS A 302 3.40 -21.28 -12.30
CA LYS A 302 2.83 -22.53 -12.83
C LYS A 302 3.50 -22.95 -14.16
N SER A 303 3.95 -21.99 -14.95
CA SER A 303 4.70 -22.24 -16.21
C SER A 303 6.20 -22.46 -16.00
N GLY A 304 6.67 -22.62 -14.77
CA GLY A 304 8.06 -22.95 -14.45
C GLY A 304 9.03 -21.77 -14.42
N VAL A 305 8.53 -20.52 -14.48
CA VAL A 305 9.41 -19.34 -14.31
C VAL A 305 9.97 -19.31 -12.90
N ASP A 306 11.27 -19.20 -12.76
CA ASP A 306 11.91 -19.17 -11.44
C ASP A 306 11.54 -17.90 -10.64
N VAL A 307 11.55 -18.04 -9.32
CA VAL A 307 11.08 -16.98 -8.39
C VAL A 307 11.92 -15.72 -8.47
N LYS A 308 13.24 -15.83 -8.76
CA LYS A 308 14.14 -14.69 -8.83
C LYS A 308 13.84 -13.85 -10.07
N THR A 309 13.69 -14.48 -11.21
CA THR A 309 13.26 -13.87 -12.49
C THR A 309 11.90 -13.19 -12.34
N LEU A 310 10.92 -13.89 -11.77
CA LEU A 310 9.59 -13.32 -11.52
C LEU A 310 9.65 -12.13 -10.55
N SER A 311 10.43 -12.23 -9.47
CA SER A 311 10.62 -11.14 -8.51
C SER A 311 11.22 -9.89 -9.17
N GLY A 312 12.19 -10.09 -10.07
CA GLY A 312 12.78 -9.03 -10.90
C GLY A 312 11.76 -8.38 -11.81
N ALA A 313 11.00 -9.18 -12.58
CA ALA A 313 9.95 -8.70 -13.47
C ALA A 313 8.87 -7.89 -12.72
N LEU A 314 8.47 -8.36 -11.55
CA LEU A 314 7.52 -7.66 -10.70
C LEU A 314 8.12 -6.42 -10.01
N GLY A 315 9.43 -6.27 -9.91
CA GLY A 315 10.07 -5.20 -9.14
C GLY A 315 9.75 -5.30 -7.65
N HIS A 316 9.81 -6.51 -7.10
CA HIS A 316 9.69 -6.75 -5.66
C HIS A 316 11.01 -6.44 -4.96
N TYR A 317 10.93 -6.03 -3.69
CA TYR A 317 12.11 -5.75 -2.88
C TYR A 317 12.98 -6.99 -2.64
N SER A 318 12.35 -8.16 -2.51
CA SER A 318 13.05 -9.43 -2.32
C SER A 318 12.28 -10.61 -2.91
N ALA A 319 13.01 -11.66 -3.33
CA ALA A 319 12.42 -12.93 -3.75
C ALA A 319 11.63 -13.60 -2.62
N GLY A 320 12.02 -13.41 -1.35
CA GLY A 320 11.28 -13.89 -0.19
C GLY A 320 9.87 -13.33 -0.10
N PHE A 321 9.66 -12.07 -0.50
CA PHE A 321 8.30 -11.50 -0.58
C PHE A 321 7.46 -12.23 -1.64
N THR A 322 8.03 -12.53 -2.80
CA THR A 322 7.37 -13.29 -3.88
C THR A 322 7.01 -14.70 -3.39
N LEU A 323 7.94 -15.41 -2.76
CA LEU A 323 7.71 -16.72 -2.18
C LEU A 323 6.56 -16.70 -1.17
N ASN A 324 6.62 -15.80 -0.18
CA ASN A 324 5.59 -15.69 0.86
C ASN A 324 4.21 -15.32 0.30
N THR A 325 4.18 -14.53 -0.78
CA THR A 325 2.94 -14.09 -1.41
C THR A 325 2.27 -15.19 -2.22
N TYR A 326 3.08 -16.03 -2.89
CA TYR A 326 2.59 -17.07 -3.81
C TYR A 326 2.87 -18.51 -3.31
N THR A 327 2.82 -18.72 -2.00
CA THR A 327 3.12 -20.02 -1.34
C THR A 327 2.30 -21.19 -1.90
N HIS A 328 1.04 -20.97 -2.28
CA HIS A 328 0.20 -22.03 -2.86
C HIS A 328 0.69 -22.49 -4.23
N ALA A 329 1.14 -21.57 -5.09
CA ALA A 329 1.74 -21.93 -6.37
C ALA A 329 3.06 -22.69 -6.18
N THR A 330 3.86 -22.34 -5.18
CA THR A 330 5.13 -23.02 -4.87
C THR A 330 4.94 -24.42 -4.29
N ALA A 331 3.82 -24.71 -3.63
CA ALA A 331 3.52 -26.06 -3.14
C ALA A 331 3.29 -27.03 -4.31
N GLN A 332 2.54 -26.64 -5.34
CA GLN A 332 2.36 -27.45 -6.55
C GLN A 332 3.70 -27.66 -7.27
N MET A 333 4.51 -26.60 -7.42
CA MET A 333 5.84 -26.72 -8.03
C MET A 333 6.76 -27.71 -7.31
N LYS A 334 6.65 -27.84 -6.00
CA LYS A 334 7.42 -28.86 -5.23
C LYS A 334 7.01 -30.29 -5.61
N GLN A 335 5.70 -30.49 -5.77
CA GLN A 335 5.20 -31.80 -6.20
C GLN A 335 5.63 -32.11 -7.63
N ASP A 336 5.46 -31.15 -8.55
CA ASP A 336 5.86 -31.29 -9.96
C ASP A 336 7.37 -31.56 -10.09
N ALA A 337 8.20 -30.90 -9.25
CA ALA A 337 9.65 -31.13 -9.20
C ALA A 337 9.98 -32.53 -8.68
N ALA A 338 9.30 -33.00 -7.64
CA ALA A 338 9.50 -34.35 -7.12
C ALA A 338 9.13 -35.42 -8.14
N ASP A 339 8.01 -35.23 -8.85
CA ASP A 339 7.53 -36.12 -9.89
C ASP A 339 8.49 -36.14 -11.11
N THR A 340 9.01 -34.97 -11.49
CA THR A 340 10.00 -34.81 -12.57
C THR A 340 11.30 -35.54 -12.20
N ILE A 341 11.84 -35.31 -11.00
CA ILE A 341 13.08 -35.98 -10.55
C ILE A 341 12.86 -37.48 -10.44
N GLY A 342 11.71 -37.91 -9.88
CA GLY A 342 11.35 -39.32 -9.78
C GLY A 342 11.27 -39.99 -11.17
N GLY A 343 10.69 -39.29 -12.14
CA GLY A 343 10.62 -39.75 -13.53
C GLY A 343 12.02 -39.95 -14.16
N VAL A 344 12.91 -38.96 -14.01
CA VAL A 344 14.28 -39.02 -14.51
C VAL A 344 15.05 -40.18 -13.89
N ILE A 345 14.97 -40.39 -12.57
CA ILE A 345 15.64 -41.48 -11.88
C ILE A 345 15.08 -42.84 -12.34
N SER A 346 13.75 -42.95 -12.45
CA SER A 346 13.11 -44.21 -12.86
C SER A 346 13.48 -44.62 -14.31
N GLN A 347 13.76 -43.66 -15.17
CA GLN A 347 14.26 -43.92 -16.55
C GLN A 347 15.69 -44.48 -16.54
N GLN A 348 16.52 -44.15 -15.55
CA GLN A 348 17.89 -44.67 -15.43
C GLN A 348 17.96 -46.03 -14.71
N MET A 349 16.87 -46.48 -14.12
CA MET A 349 16.77 -47.78 -13.49
C MET A 349 16.32 -48.91 -14.40
N ARG A 350 15.98 -48.57 -15.65
CA ARG A 350 15.67 -49.52 -16.74
C ARG A 350 16.89 -49.75 -17.60
#